data_d7b5a3b2c81fc015694acff2c380e651
#
_entry.id   d7b5a3b2c81fc015694acff2c380e651
#
_cell.length_a   1.000
_cell.length_b   1.000
_cell.length_c   1.000
_cell.angle_alpha   90.00
_cell.angle_beta   90.00
_cell.angle_gamma   90.00
#
_symmetry.space_group_name_H-M   'P 1'
#
loop_
_entity.id
_entity.type
_entity.pdbx_description
1 polymer ?
#
loop_
_entity_poly.entity_id
_entity_poly.type
_entity_poly.pdbx_seq_one_letter_code
_entity_poly.pdbx_strand_id
1 'polypeptide(L)'
;MLQGCSAWVLESVNCAPMNAPHASPADSAANSSAKSPGNSLAPPHEFSPGAGLSLVDIGLNLGHDSFDEDRAAVVARAHAAGVTRMVITGASLPGTERALEVVRQWPETMRCTAGIHPHHATDLFEPGADERLMALIQQPEIVAGGECGLDFFRNFSPQPIQIAAFEKQLEVCAEYQLPVFLHQRDAHPDFIKVLDRWLPQLPRAVVHCFTGTGEELQDYLDRDLYVGITGWICDERRGHHLRELVGRIPLHRLMLETDAPYLLPRDLPKTRLRHSGDRRNEPAYLPHILVTVAHYRGESPETTAAGTTAAAQNFFGWP
;
A
#
# COMPACT_ATOMS: atom_id res chain seq x y z
N MET A 1 10.65 24.80 30.57
CA MET A 1 12.03 24.96 30.07
C MET A 1 12.25 23.85 29.06
N LEU A 2 12.01 24.14 27.80
CA LEU A 2 12.26 23.24 26.67
C LEU A 2 13.38 23.89 25.86
N GLN A 3 14.57 23.33 25.92
CA GLN A 3 15.69 23.65 25.02
C GLN A 3 16.06 22.36 24.30
N GLY A 4 16.09 22.39 22.97
CA GLY A 4 16.63 21.33 22.15
C GLY A 4 16.15 21.33 20.70
N CYS A 5 16.11 22.49 20.03
CA CYS A 5 16.08 22.52 18.58
C CYS A 5 17.48 22.25 18.03
N SER A 6 17.75 21.05 17.55
CA SER A 6 18.98 20.74 16.80
C SER A 6 18.81 21.21 15.37
N ALA A 7 19.52 22.27 15.00
CA ALA A 7 19.65 22.72 13.62
C ALA A 7 20.55 21.74 12.85
N TRP A 8 19.99 21.06 11.84
CA TRP A 8 20.76 20.24 10.92
C TRP A 8 21.34 21.12 9.82
N VAL A 9 22.65 21.17 9.77
CA VAL A 9 23.42 21.84 8.72
C VAL A 9 23.55 20.87 7.53
N LEU A 10 23.03 21.26 6.38
CA LEU A 10 23.25 20.57 5.10
C LEU A 10 24.72 20.77 4.68
N GLU A 11 25.54 19.74 4.83
CA GLU A 11 26.83 19.71 4.15
C GLU A 11 26.60 19.41 2.66
N SER A 12 27.10 20.32 1.83
CA SER A 12 27.05 20.25 0.38
C SER A 12 27.83 19.06 -0.15
N VAL A 13 27.14 18.05 -0.65
CA VAL A 13 27.72 16.92 -1.38
C VAL A 13 27.89 17.31 -2.86
N ASN A 14 29.14 17.47 -3.29
CA ASN A 14 29.52 17.70 -4.66
C ASN A 14 29.20 16.48 -5.53
N CYS A 15 28.24 16.59 -6.46
CA CYS A 15 27.95 15.59 -7.48
C CYS A 15 28.82 15.79 -8.70
N ALA A 16 29.71 14.84 -8.97
CA ALA A 16 30.33 14.68 -10.29
C ALA A 16 29.47 13.71 -11.16
N PRO A 17 29.40 13.93 -12.49
CA PRO A 17 28.56 13.09 -13.35
C PRO A 17 29.27 11.79 -13.72
N MET A 18 28.61 10.66 -13.54
CA MET A 18 29.03 9.39 -14.13
C MET A 18 28.10 8.99 -15.28
N ASN A 19 28.70 8.92 -16.48
CA ASN A 19 28.12 8.39 -17.69
C ASN A 19 28.38 6.90 -17.85
N ALA A 20 27.40 6.26 -18.50
CA ALA A 20 27.48 5.11 -19.40
C ALA A 20 27.11 3.71 -18.86
N PRO A 21 26.56 2.86 -19.75
CA PRO A 21 25.69 1.74 -19.42
C PRO A 21 26.43 0.42 -19.33
N HIS A 22 26.02 -0.45 -18.45
CA HIS A 22 26.47 -1.84 -18.46
C HIS A 22 25.36 -2.80 -18.91
N ALA A 23 25.72 -3.57 -19.92
CA ALA A 23 24.95 -4.65 -20.51
C ALA A 23 24.88 -5.85 -19.55
N SER A 24 23.73 -6.52 -19.57
CA SER A 24 23.54 -7.85 -18.94
C SER A 24 24.30 -8.92 -19.70
N PRO A 25 24.80 -9.95 -19.01
CA PRO A 25 25.02 -11.25 -19.62
C PRO A 25 23.87 -12.20 -19.37
N ALA A 26 23.41 -12.82 -20.44
CA ALA A 26 22.45 -13.91 -20.45
C ALA A 26 23.11 -15.27 -20.18
N ASP A 27 22.26 -16.18 -19.65
CA ASP A 27 22.22 -17.62 -19.84
C ASP A 27 23.28 -18.57 -19.24
N SER A 28 22.78 -19.45 -18.44
CA SER A 28 22.60 -20.89 -18.61
C SER A 28 22.75 -21.68 -17.31
N ALA A 29 21.69 -22.25 -16.83
CA ALA A 29 21.74 -23.55 -16.14
C ALA A 29 20.36 -24.18 -16.13
N ALA A 30 20.19 -25.21 -16.94
CA ALA A 30 19.08 -26.14 -16.83
C ALA A 30 19.17 -26.89 -15.50
N ASN A 31 18.08 -26.91 -14.72
CA ASN A 31 17.95 -27.91 -13.68
C ASN A 31 16.52 -28.42 -13.58
N SER A 32 16.43 -29.74 -13.50
CA SER A 32 15.24 -30.55 -13.56
C SER A 32 14.32 -30.31 -12.37
N SER A 33 13.10 -29.85 -12.63
CA SER A 33 12.08 -29.66 -11.61
C SER A 33 11.21 -30.89 -11.44
N ALA A 34 11.12 -31.37 -10.21
CA ALA A 34 10.03 -32.22 -9.77
C ALA A 34 8.74 -31.41 -9.78
N LYS A 35 7.77 -31.80 -10.60
CA LYS A 35 6.42 -31.22 -10.65
C LYS A 35 5.64 -31.63 -9.42
N SER A 36 5.38 -30.69 -8.52
CA SER A 36 4.24 -30.77 -7.60
C SER A 36 2.94 -30.64 -8.40
N PRO A 37 1.87 -31.36 -8.05
CA PRO A 37 0.60 -31.23 -8.76
C PRO A 37 -0.05 -29.90 -8.43
N GLY A 38 0.21 -28.88 -9.23
CA GLY A 38 -0.45 -27.59 -9.13
C GLY A 38 -1.92 -27.73 -9.47
N ASN A 39 -2.78 -27.31 -8.55
CA ASN A 39 -4.20 -27.17 -8.77
C ASN A 39 -4.42 -26.00 -9.75
N SER A 40 -4.47 -26.29 -11.06
CA SER A 40 -4.51 -25.29 -12.14
C SER A 40 -5.93 -24.84 -12.50
N LEU A 41 -6.83 -24.80 -11.53
CA LEU A 41 -8.15 -24.20 -11.74
C LEU A 41 -8.04 -22.70 -11.58
N ALA A 42 -8.48 -21.94 -12.59
CA ALA A 42 -8.63 -20.50 -12.47
C ALA A 42 -9.55 -20.18 -11.27
N PRO A 43 -9.31 -19.08 -10.53
CA PRO A 43 -10.17 -18.72 -9.41
C PRO A 43 -11.62 -18.56 -9.90
N PRO A 44 -12.60 -18.89 -9.06
CA PRO A 44 -14.00 -18.73 -9.43
C PRO A 44 -14.31 -17.27 -9.73
N HIS A 45 -14.72 -16.98 -10.95
CA HIS A 45 -14.99 -15.61 -11.42
C HIS A 45 -16.29 -15.01 -10.87
N GLU A 46 -17.12 -15.79 -10.19
CA GLU A 46 -18.42 -15.37 -9.68
C GLU A 46 -18.44 -15.49 -8.15
N PHE A 47 -18.09 -14.40 -7.49
CA PHE A 47 -18.39 -14.21 -6.10
C PHE A 47 -19.26 -12.96 -5.97
N SER A 48 -20.50 -13.16 -5.55
CA SER A 48 -21.33 -12.10 -5.01
C SER A 48 -21.19 -12.18 -3.51
N PRO A 49 -20.63 -11.15 -2.84
CA PRO A 49 -20.55 -11.16 -1.40
C PRO A 49 -21.94 -11.36 -0.84
N GLY A 50 -22.14 -12.46 -0.09
CA GLY A 50 -23.38 -12.69 0.62
C GLY A 50 -23.68 -11.53 1.56
N ALA A 51 -24.96 -11.27 1.84
CA ALA A 51 -25.35 -10.25 2.80
C ALA A 51 -24.64 -10.53 4.14
N GLY A 52 -23.74 -9.63 4.55
CA GLY A 52 -22.99 -9.74 5.80
C GLY A 52 -21.45 -9.77 5.66
N LEU A 53 -20.90 -9.80 4.45
CA LEU A 53 -19.47 -9.63 4.27
C LEU A 53 -19.10 -8.14 4.47
N SER A 54 -18.17 -7.89 5.38
CA SER A 54 -17.58 -6.57 5.61
C SER A 54 -16.13 -6.63 5.16
N LEU A 55 -15.77 -5.78 4.20
CA LEU A 55 -14.41 -5.65 3.70
C LEU A 55 -13.87 -4.26 4.00
N VAL A 56 -12.57 -4.19 4.22
CA VAL A 56 -11.81 -2.94 4.35
C VAL A 56 -10.86 -2.84 3.17
N ASP A 57 -10.96 -1.76 2.39
CA ASP A 57 -9.95 -1.36 1.42
C ASP A 57 -8.93 -0.48 2.14
N ILE A 58 -7.73 -0.99 2.38
CA ILE A 58 -6.73 -0.29 3.19
C ILE A 58 -5.94 0.78 2.44
N GLY A 59 -6.06 0.84 1.12
CA GLY A 59 -5.30 1.79 0.30
C GLY A 59 -5.98 2.08 -1.03
N LEU A 60 -6.46 3.32 -1.18
CA LEU A 60 -6.98 3.82 -2.44
C LEU A 60 -6.84 5.34 -2.53
N ASN A 61 -6.81 5.86 -3.75
CA ASN A 61 -6.62 7.28 -4.02
C ASN A 61 -7.95 7.93 -4.42
N LEU A 62 -8.97 7.86 -3.54
CA LEU A 62 -10.31 8.38 -3.86
C LEU A 62 -10.35 9.91 -4.01
N GLY A 63 -9.32 10.62 -3.55
CA GLY A 63 -9.09 12.04 -3.85
C GLY A 63 -8.60 12.33 -5.27
N HIS A 64 -8.25 11.32 -6.08
CA HIS A 64 -7.74 11.48 -7.44
C HIS A 64 -8.81 12.07 -8.38
N ASP A 65 -8.38 12.93 -9.32
CA ASP A 65 -9.25 13.68 -10.25
C ASP A 65 -10.15 12.78 -11.10
N SER A 66 -9.72 11.55 -11.39
CA SER A 66 -10.53 10.59 -12.14
C SER A 66 -11.86 10.22 -11.46
N PHE A 67 -12.02 10.53 -10.18
CA PHE A 67 -13.24 10.29 -9.42
C PHE A 67 -14.12 11.54 -9.22
N ASP A 68 -13.66 12.72 -9.65
CA ASP A 68 -14.36 13.98 -9.35
C ASP A 68 -15.81 14.00 -9.84
N GLU A 69 -16.06 13.43 -11.02
CA GLU A 69 -17.39 13.45 -11.63
C GLU A 69 -18.37 12.45 -10.98
N ASP A 70 -17.87 11.33 -10.40
CA ASP A 70 -18.77 10.25 -9.95
C ASP A 70 -18.39 9.66 -8.57
N ARG A 71 -17.58 10.36 -7.76
CA ARG A 71 -17.07 9.87 -6.46
C ARG A 71 -18.15 9.28 -5.56
N ALA A 72 -19.28 9.96 -5.41
CA ALA A 72 -20.39 9.45 -4.60
C ALA A 72 -20.97 8.13 -5.16
N ALA A 73 -21.05 8.00 -6.48
CA ALA A 73 -21.52 6.76 -7.10
C ALA A 73 -20.48 5.62 -6.94
N VAL A 74 -19.17 5.93 -6.98
CA VAL A 74 -18.08 4.98 -6.66
C VAL A 74 -18.22 4.44 -5.24
N VAL A 75 -18.42 5.33 -4.27
CA VAL A 75 -18.65 4.96 -2.86
C VAL A 75 -19.88 4.08 -2.69
N ALA A 76 -20.98 4.44 -3.34
CA ALA A 76 -22.22 3.65 -3.29
C ALA A 76 -22.00 2.23 -3.88
N ARG A 77 -21.25 2.10 -5.00
CA ARG A 77 -20.89 0.80 -5.58
C ARG A 77 -19.99 0.00 -4.66
N ALA A 78 -19.03 0.65 -3.99
CA ALA A 78 -18.16 0.00 -3.01
C ALA A 78 -18.96 -0.61 -1.86
N HIS A 79 -19.86 0.17 -1.26
CA HIS A 79 -20.74 -0.31 -0.19
C HIS A 79 -21.65 -1.46 -0.66
N ALA A 80 -22.25 -1.33 -1.85
CA ALA A 80 -23.06 -2.40 -2.44
C ALA A 80 -22.27 -3.69 -2.71
N ALA A 81 -20.97 -3.58 -2.94
CA ALA A 81 -20.05 -4.70 -3.10
C ALA A 81 -19.50 -5.26 -1.77
N GLY A 82 -19.96 -4.74 -0.61
CA GLY A 82 -19.53 -5.20 0.71
C GLY A 82 -18.24 -4.54 1.23
N VAL A 83 -17.69 -3.54 0.52
CA VAL A 83 -16.56 -2.73 1.01
C VAL A 83 -17.12 -1.66 1.92
N THR A 84 -17.12 -1.94 3.22
CA THR A 84 -17.81 -1.11 4.22
C THR A 84 -16.93 -0.01 4.80
N ARG A 85 -15.60 -0.16 4.66
CA ARG A 85 -14.61 0.81 5.14
C ARG A 85 -13.49 1.00 4.13
N MET A 86 -12.97 2.22 4.06
CA MET A 86 -11.95 2.61 3.10
C MET A 86 -10.93 3.53 3.76
N VAL A 87 -9.64 3.32 3.50
CA VAL A 87 -8.55 4.20 3.93
C VAL A 87 -7.97 4.90 2.71
N ILE A 88 -8.16 6.21 2.63
CA ILE A 88 -7.68 7.03 1.51
C ILE A 88 -6.21 7.36 1.73
N THR A 89 -5.39 7.07 0.74
CA THR A 89 -3.94 7.27 0.83
C THR A 89 -3.57 8.74 0.66
N GLY A 90 -2.83 9.29 1.63
CA GLY A 90 -2.18 10.59 1.55
C GLY A 90 -0.74 10.44 1.05
N ALA A 91 -0.49 10.78 -0.21
CA ALA A 91 0.81 10.61 -0.87
C ALA A 91 1.61 11.92 -1.02
N SER A 92 1.06 13.05 -0.61
CA SER A 92 1.68 14.38 -0.59
C SER A 92 0.87 15.29 0.34
N LEU A 93 1.43 16.43 0.73
CA LEU A 93 0.71 17.39 1.59
C LEU A 93 -0.63 17.84 0.95
N PRO A 94 -0.68 18.30 -0.31
CA PRO A 94 -1.96 18.61 -0.96
C PRO A 94 -2.86 17.39 -1.14
N GLY A 95 -2.29 16.21 -1.42
CA GLY A 95 -3.03 14.96 -1.55
C GLY A 95 -3.71 14.54 -0.25
N THR A 96 -3.02 14.70 0.89
CA THR A 96 -3.57 14.45 2.22
C THR A 96 -4.72 15.41 2.56
N GLU A 97 -4.56 16.72 2.27
CA GLU A 97 -5.64 17.70 2.47
C GLU A 97 -6.88 17.34 1.67
N ARG A 98 -6.70 16.95 0.40
CA ARG A 98 -7.80 16.49 -0.44
C ARG A 98 -8.42 15.17 0.07
N ALA A 99 -7.60 14.23 0.58
CA ALA A 99 -8.10 13.02 1.22
C ALA A 99 -8.99 13.36 2.44
N LEU A 100 -8.57 14.30 3.29
CA LEU A 100 -9.35 14.77 4.42
C LEU A 100 -10.70 15.39 3.99
N GLU A 101 -10.73 16.19 2.93
CA GLU A 101 -11.98 16.73 2.38
C GLU A 101 -12.94 15.62 1.93
N VAL A 102 -12.42 14.55 1.35
CA VAL A 102 -13.22 13.39 0.93
C VAL A 102 -13.71 12.62 2.15
N VAL A 103 -12.83 12.26 3.09
CA VAL A 103 -13.19 11.50 4.30
C VAL A 103 -14.29 12.18 5.11
N ARG A 104 -14.24 13.50 5.23
CA ARG A 104 -15.26 14.31 5.96
C ARG A 104 -16.65 14.24 5.37
N GLN A 105 -16.80 13.77 4.13
CA GLN A 105 -18.11 13.52 3.52
C GLN A 105 -18.70 12.16 3.94
N TRP A 106 -17.86 11.19 4.35
CA TRP A 106 -18.24 9.85 4.81
C TRP A 106 -17.51 9.44 6.09
N PRO A 107 -17.63 10.20 7.19
CA PRO A 107 -16.80 10.04 8.38
C PRO A 107 -16.98 8.69 9.09
N GLU A 108 -18.12 8.02 8.90
CA GLU A 108 -18.40 6.72 9.51
C GLU A 108 -17.68 5.55 8.82
N THR A 109 -17.38 5.71 7.52
CA THR A 109 -16.87 4.62 6.67
C THR A 109 -15.49 4.88 6.08
N MET A 110 -14.92 6.07 6.29
CA MET A 110 -13.65 6.45 5.72
C MET A 110 -12.68 7.03 6.75
N ARG A 111 -11.41 6.74 6.55
CA ARG A 111 -10.25 7.36 7.20
C ARG A 111 -9.20 7.64 6.13
N CYS A 112 -8.12 8.32 6.49
CA CYS A 112 -7.00 8.51 5.56
C CYS A 112 -5.64 8.39 6.27
N THR A 113 -4.61 8.29 5.47
CA THR A 113 -3.22 8.40 5.89
C THR A 113 -2.69 9.80 5.62
N ALA A 114 -1.57 10.18 6.24
CA ALA A 114 -0.89 11.43 5.97
C ALA A 114 0.60 11.17 5.78
N GLY A 115 1.13 11.51 4.61
CA GLY A 115 2.54 11.31 4.30
C GLY A 115 2.98 11.95 3.00
N ILE A 116 4.25 11.72 2.69
CA ILE A 116 4.90 12.18 1.46
C ILE A 116 5.57 10.97 0.82
N HIS A 117 4.98 10.50 -0.28
CA HIS A 117 5.45 9.40 -1.10
C HIS A 117 6.88 9.65 -1.62
N PRO A 118 7.73 8.64 -1.80
CA PRO A 118 9.09 8.81 -2.30
C PRO A 118 9.20 9.60 -3.61
N HIS A 119 8.17 9.62 -4.44
CA HIS A 119 8.16 10.45 -5.66
C HIS A 119 8.20 11.96 -5.35
N HIS A 120 7.70 12.36 -4.20
CA HIS A 120 7.59 13.75 -3.73
C HIS A 120 8.52 14.04 -2.54
N ALA A 121 9.52 13.18 -2.29
CA ALA A 121 10.38 13.28 -1.11
C ALA A 121 11.08 14.63 -0.97
N THR A 122 11.38 15.31 -2.07
CA THR A 122 11.95 16.67 -2.07
C THR A 122 11.04 17.70 -1.42
N ASP A 123 9.71 17.52 -1.54
CA ASP A 123 8.72 18.49 -1.04
C ASP A 123 8.74 18.59 0.49
N LEU A 124 9.21 17.54 1.19
CA LEU A 124 9.33 17.55 2.65
C LEU A 124 10.37 18.56 3.16
N PHE A 125 11.32 18.94 2.32
CA PHE A 125 12.41 19.86 2.65
C PHE A 125 12.14 21.30 2.21
N GLU A 126 10.95 21.56 1.66
CA GLU A 126 10.49 22.92 1.40
C GLU A 126 10.13 23.63 2.73
N PRO A 127 10.32 24.96 2.82
CA PRO A 127 10.01 25.72 4.02
C PRO A 127 8.57 25.49 4.52
N GLY A 128 8.42 25.07 5.77
CA GLY A 128 7.12 24.84 6.41
C GLY A 128 6.45 23.50 6.07
N ALA A 129 7.09 22.64 5.29
CA ALA A 129 6.50 21.36 4.91
C ALA A 129 6.40 20.39 6.08
N ASP A 130 7.36 20.38 6.96
CA ASP A 130 7.38 19.54 8.17
C ASP A 130 6.30 19.96 9.18
N GLU A 131 6.16 21.26 9.45
CA GLU A 131 5.07 21.76 10.30
C GLU A 131 3.69 21.44 9.71
N ARG A 132 3.55 21.53 8.38
CA ARG A 132 2.31 21.19 7.71
C ARG A 132 2.00 19.69 7.79
N LEU A 133 3.02 18.83 7.62
CA LEU A 133 2.85 17.38 7.80
C LEU A 133 2.42 17.05 9.24
N MET A 134 3.09 17.63 10.24
CA MET A 134 2.72 17.43 11.65
C MET A 134 1.30 17.90 11.95
N ALA A 135 0.86 19.02 11.37
CA ALA A 135 -0.51 19.50 11.52
C ALA A 135 -1.56 18.56 10.87
N LEU A 136 -1.21 17.95 9.75
CA LEU A 136 -2.07 16.97 9.08
C LEU A 136 -2.15 15.67 9.88
N ILE A 137 -1.03 15.15 10.37
CA ILE A 137 -0.97 13.92 11.17
C ILE A 137 -1.82 13.99 12.44
N GLN A 138 -2.01 15.17 13.01
CA GLN A 138 -2.83 15.39 14.21
C GLN A 138 -4.34 15.46 13.93
N GLN A 139 -4.78 15.39 12.67
CA GLN A 139 -6.20 15.38 12.36
C GLN A 139 -6.85 14.05 12.80
N PRO A 140 -8.06 14.08 13.39
CA PRO A 140 -8.68 12.87 13.94
C PRO A 140 -9.06 11.80 12.88
N GLU A 141 -9.10 12.18 11.62
CA GLU A 141 -9.38 11.29 10.51
C GLU A 141 -8.13 10.51 10.05
N ILE A 142 -6.92 10.92 10.50
CA ILE A 142 -5.66 10.26 10.15
C ILE A 142 -5.45 9.04 11.06
N VAL A 143 -5.30 7.88 10.45
CA VAL A 143 -5.15 6.60 11.15
C VAL A 143 -3.77 5.95 10.95
N ALA A 144 -2.95 6.49 10.07
CA ALA A 144 -1.56 6.07 9.87
C ALA A 144 -0.73 7.19 9.23
N GLY A 145 0.56 7.22 9.51
CA GLY A 145 1.51 8.02 8.76
C GLY A 145 1.92 7.31 7.47
N GLY A 146 2.03 8.05 6.39
CA GLY A 146 2.30 7.54 5.04
C GLY A 146 1.22 7.98 4.04
N GLU A 147 1.41 7.69 2.80
CA GLU A 147 2.36 6.74 2.19
C GLU A 147 3.77 7.33 2.22
N CYS A 148 4.72 6.60 2.81
CA CYS A 148 6.12 6.97 2.84
C CYS A 148 7.00 5.74 2.61
N GLY A 149 8.26 5.93 2.26
CA GLY A 149 9.17 4.83 1.97
C GLY A 149 10.16 5.13 0.87
N LEU A 150 10.51 4.11 0.06
CA LEU A 150 11.52 4.21 -0.98
C LEU A 150 11.03 3.62 -2.32
N ASP A 151 11.30 4.34 -3.42
CA ASP A 151 11.10 3.88 -4.81
C ASP A 151 12.37 4.14 -5.63
N PHE A 152 13.23 3.14 -5.73
CA PHE A 152 14.45 3.21 -6.53
C PHE A 152 14.25 2.75 -7.97
N PHE A 153 13.03 2.34 -8.32
CA PHE A 153 12.66 2.07 -9.72
C PHE A 153 12.38 3.36 -10.48
N ARG A 154 11.56 4.25 -9.93
CA ARG A 154 11.18 5.51 -10.59
C ARG A 154 12.20 6.61 -10.37
N ASN A 155 12.78 6.72 -9.18
CA ASN A 155 13.77 7.75 -8.81
C ASN A 155 13.35 9.19 -9.17
N PHE A 156 12.07 9.55 -9.00
CA PHE A 156 11.59 10.91 -9.25
C PHE A 156 12.21 11.92 -8.29
N SER A 157 12.44 11.51 -7.03
CA SER A 157 13.33 12.23 -6.12
C SER A 157 14.66 11.47 -5.99
N PRO A 158 15.78 12.14 -5.73
CA PRO A 158 17.08 11.49 -5.51
C PRO A 158 17.05 10.51 -4.34
N GLN A 159 17.68 9.34 -4.47
CA GLN A 159 17.68 8.29 -3.43
C GLN A 159 18.10 8.80 -2.02
N PRO A 160 19.16 9.61 -1.85
CA PRO A 160 19.50 10.14 -0.53
C PRO A 160 18.39 11.02 0.07
N ILE A 161 17.66 11.75 -0.76
CA ILE A 161 16.53 12.59 -0.33
C ILE A 161 15.34 11.71 0.06
N GLN A 162 15.06 10.64 -0.70
CA GLN A 162 14.03 9.66 -0.34
C GLN A 162 14.33 9.02 1.02
N ILE A 163 15.58 8.61 1.27
CA ILE A 163 16.01 8.02 2.55
C ILE A 163 15.81 9.03 3.69
N ALA A 164 16.26 10.27 3.53
CA ALA A 164 16.11 11.29 4.55
C ALA A 164 14.63 11.64 4.84
N ALA A 165 13.80 11.71 3.80
CA ALA A 165 12.36 11.95 3.94
C ALA A 165 11.65 10.77 4.61
N PHE A 166 12.06 9.55 4.30
CA PHE A 166 11.52 8.35 4.93
C PHE A 166 11.84 8.33 6.44
N GLU A 167 13.11 8.54 6.81
CA GLU A 167 13.53 8.62 8.21
C GLU A 167 12.74 9.68 8.99
N LYS A 168 12.62 10.88 8.43
CA LYS A 168 11.89 11.98 9.08
C LYS A 168 10.42 11.65 9.31
N GLN A 169 9.77 10.99 8.38
CA GLN A 169 8.37 10.57 8.53
C GLN A 169 8.20 9.45 9.56
N LEU A 170 9.15 8.50 9.63
CA LEU A 170 9.14 7.48 10.69
C LEU A 170 9.37 8.09 12.08
N GLU A 171 10.25 9.09 12.21
CA GLU A 171 10.46 9.85 13.45
C GLU A 171 9.14 10.48 13.93
N VAL A 172 8.43 11.18 13.05
CA VAL A 172 7.14 11.79 13.36
C VAL A 172 6.11 10.73 13.75
N CYS A 173 6.03 9.61 13.00
CA CYS A 173 5.09 8.53 13.34
C CYS A 173 5.40 7.90 14.70
N ALA A 174 6.67 7.75 15.07
CA ALA A 174 7.08 7.27 16.38
C ALA A 174 6.69 8.26 17.49
N GLU A 175 6.89 9.56 17.29
CA GLU A 175 6.50 10.61 18.24
C GLU A 175 4.98 10.60 18.52
N TYR A 176 4.17 10.51 17.46
CA TYR A 176 2.71 10.51 17.57
C TYR A 176 2.09 9.13 17.79
N GLN A 177 2.92 8.08 17.90
CA GLN A 177 2.48 6.69 18.09
C GLN A 177 1.47 6.23 17.00
N LEU A 178 1.71 6.65 15.76
CA LEU A 178 0.91 6.28 14.60
C LEU A 178 1.46 5.03 13.92
N PRO A 179 0.60 4.09 13.48
CA PRO A 179 1.00 3.05 12.53
C PRO A 179 1.56 3.67 11.25
N VAL A 180 2.42 2.93 10.53
CA VAL A 180 3.00 3.44 9.29
C VAL A 180 2.55 2.64 8.07
N PHE A 181 2.18 3.36 7.01
CA PHE A 181 1.75 2.83 5.71
C PHE A 181 2.89 3.01 4.70
N LEU A 182 3.53 1.90 4.31
CA LEU A 182 4.87 1.89 3.73
C LEU A 182 4.87 1.48 2.27
N HIS A 183 5.60 2.26 1.46
CA HIS A 183 5.92 1.98 0.07
C HIS A 183 7.35 1.46 -0.07
N GLN A 184 7.52 0.35 -0.80
CA GLN A 184 8.85 -0.14 -1.18
C GLN A 184 8.84 -0.62 -2.63
N ARG A 185 9.80 -0.13 -3.44
CA ARG A 185 10.03 -0.63 -4.79
C ARG A 185 11.49 -0.57 -5.18
N ASP A 186 12.08 -1.74 -5.48
CA ASP A 186 13.50 -1.91 -5.87
C ASP A 186 14.50 -1.27 -4.88
N ALA A 187 14.14 -1.17 -3.59
CA ALA A 187 14.91 -0.47 -2.55
C ALA A 187 15.05 -1.27 -1.25
N HIS A 188 14.75 -2.57 -1.27
CA HIS A 188 14.59 -3.40 -0.08
C HIS A 188 15.74 -3.30 0.93
N PRO A 189 17.04 -3.39 0.54
CA PRO A 189 18.13 -3.33 1.52
C PRO A 189 18.20 -2.03 2.30
N ASP A 190 18.04 -0.89 1.62
CA ASP A 190 18.05 0.42 2.27
C ASP A 190 16.74 0.65 3.04
N PHE A 191 15.61 0.18 2.52
CA PHE A 191 14.33 0.24 3.19
C PHE A 191 14.34 -0.47 4.55
N ILE A 192 14.81 -1.71 4.61
CA ILE A 192 14.94 -2.48 5.85
C ILE A 192 15.93 -1.82 6.82
N LYS A 193 17.07 -1.34 6.30
CA LYS A 193 18.07 -0.66 7.12
C LYS A 193 17.53 0.59 7.81
N VAL A 194 16.68 1.35 7.13
CA VAL A 194 16.00 2.52 7.71
C VAL A 194 14.95 2.07 8.70
N LEU A 195 14.08 1.15 8.28
CA LEU A 195 12.95 0.70 9.08
C LEU A 195 13.38 0.06 10.41
N ASP A 196 14.42 -0.78 10.42
CA ASP A 196 14.91 -1.46 11.62
C ASP A 196 15.34 -0.51 12.74
N ARG A 197 15.74 0.71 12.41
CA ARG A 197 16.09 1.74 13.41
C ARG A 197 14.87 2.31 14.12
N TRP A 198 13.75 2.36 13.44
CA TRP A 198 12.52 3.00 13.94
C TRP A 198 11.48 1.99 14.43
N LEU A 199 11.48 0.76 13.89
CA LEU A 199 10.46 -0.24 14.16
C LEU A 199 10.20 -0.50 15.66
N PRO A 200 11.22 -0.51 16.56
CA PRO A 200 10.98 -0.67 17.99
C PRO A 200 10.18 0.47 18.65
N GLN A 201 10.05 1.61 17.99
CA GLN A 201 9.34 2.80 18.47
C GLN A 201 7.97 2.98 17.81
N LEU A 202 7.70 2.23 16.74
CA LEU A 202 6.45 2.31 15.98
C LEU A 202 5.43 1.31 16.51
N PRO A 203 4.16 1.67 16.62
CA PRO A 203 3.15 0.73 17.10
C PRO A 203 2.89 -0.43 16.13
N ARG A 204 2.86 -0.16 14.82
CA ARG A 204 2.64 -1.14 13.74
C ARG A 204 3.13 -0.58 12.42
N ALA A 205 3.44 -1.48 11.47
CA ALA A 205 3.81 -1.11 10.12
C ALA A 205 3.18 -2.05 9.09
N VAL A 206 2.73 -1.52 7.96
CA VAL A 206 2.27 -2.29 6.80
C VAL A 206 3.08 -1.92 5.57
N VAL A 207 3.57 -2.94 4.88
CA VAL A 207 4.08 -2.77 3.51
C VAL A 207 2.90 -2.94 2.57
N HIS A 208 2.41 -1.82 2.02
CA HIS A 208 1.30 -1.83 1.10
C HIS A 208 1.73 -2.27 -0.30
N CYS A 209 0.78 -2.71 -1.11
CA CYS A 209 0.97 -3.09 -2.51
C CYS A 209 2.19 -4.01 -2.72
N PHE A 210 2.32 -5.03 -1.89
CA PHE A 210 3.47 -5.93 -1.93
C PHE A 210 3.57 -6.61 -3.31
N THR A 211 4.73 -6.47 -3.94
CA THR A 211 5.08 -7.09 -5.23
C THR A 211 6.48 -7.71 -5.23
N GLY A 212 7.07 -7.84 -4.05
CA GLY A 212 8.44 -8.30 -3.85
C GLY A 212 8.63 -9.83 -3.96
N THR A 213 9.82 -10.26 -3.62
CA THR A 213 10.25 -11.68 -3.64
C THR A 213 9.82 -12.42 -2.38
N GLY A 214 10.02 -13.76 -2.39
CA GLY A 214 9.79 -14.57 -1.20
C GLY A 214 10.77 -14.31 -0.05
N GLU A 215 11.96 -13.81 -0.34
CA GLU A 215 12.96 -13.39 0.65
C GLU A 215 12.53 -12.06 1.30
N GLU A 216 12.14 -11.09 0.50
CA GLU A 216 11.61 -9.82 1.00
C GLU A 216 10.35 -10.01 1.85
N LEU A 217 9.45 -10.91 1.43
CA LEU A 217 8.29 -11.27 2.24
C LEU A 217 8.71 -11.84 3.60
N GLN A 218 9.69 -12.75 3.62
CA GLN A 218 10.16 -13.34 4.87
C GLN A 218 10.75 -12.28 5.81
N ASP A 219 11.56 -11.36 5.26
CA ASP A 219 12.11 -10.23 6.02
C ASP A 219 11.02 -9.36 6.68
N TYR A 220 9.89 -9.16 5.99
CA TYR A 220 8.76 -8.43 6.54
C TYR A 220 8.04 -9.22 7.64
N LEU A 221 7.82 -10.52 7.42
CA LEU A 221 7.17 -11.39 8.41
C LEU A 221 8.00 -11.58 9.67
N ASP A 222 9.33 -11.70 9.55
CA ASP A 222 10.26 -11.80 10.68
C ASP A 222 10.26 -10.52 11.55
N ARG A 223 9.83 -9.40 10.98
CA ARG A 223 9.66 -8.11 11.66
C ARG A 223 8.22 -7.83 12.12
N ASP A 224 7.36 -8.84 12.03
CA ASP A 224 5.94 -8.75 12.41
C ASP A 224 5.15 -7.69 11.63
N LEU A 225 5.57 -7.38 10.38
CA LEU A 225 4.89 -6.40 9.55
C LEU A 225 3.59 -6.97 8.98
N TYR A 226 2.64 -6.08 8.75
CA TYR A 226 1.47 -6.37 7.92
C TYR A 226 1.83 -6.23 6.44
N VAL A 227 1.09 -6.94 5.60
CA VAL A 227 1.29 -6.96 4.14
C VAL A 227 -0.03 -6.71 3.43
N GLY A 228 -0.04 -5.70 2.57
CA GLY A 228 -1.17 -5.35 1.71
C GLY A 228 -1.06 -6.01 0.34
N ILE A 229 -2.14 -6.61 -0.15
CA ILE A 229 -2.22 -7.27 -1.45
C ILE A 229 -3.25 -6.56 -2.32
N THR A 230 -2.81 -6.16 -3.51
CA THR A 230 -3.61 -5.46 -4.53
C THR A 230 -4.09 -6.40 -5.65
N GLY A 231 -4.79 -5.81 -6.63
CA GLY A 231 -5.13 -6.45 -7.89
C GLY A 231 -3.93 -6.93 -8.73
N TRP A 232 -2.71 -6.66 -8.30
CA TRP A 232 -1.50 -7.19 -8.93
C TRP A 232 -1.44 -8.72 -8.93
N ILE A 233 -1.97 -9.39 -7.90
CA ILE A 233 -2.09 -10.86 -7.84
C ILE A 233 -2.97 -11.42 -8.96
N CYS A 234 -3.86 -10.60 -9.52
CA CYS A 234 -4.76 -10.94 -10.63
C CYS A 234 -4.10 -10.77 -12.02
N ASP A 235 -2.87 -10.23 -12.10
CA ASP A 235 -2.14 -10.13 -13.39
C ASP A 235 -1.52 -11.50 -13.73
N GLU A 236 -2.05 -12.14 -14.77
CA GLU A 236 -1.63 -13.45 -15.25
C GLU A 236 -0.19 -13.47 -15.80
N ARG A 237 0.43 -12.32 -16.04
CA ARG A 237 1.78 -12.19 -16.60
C ARG A 237 2.83 -11.89 -15.54
N ARG A 238 2.46 -11.15 -14.49
CA ARG A 238 3.41 -10.59 -13.52
C ARG A 238 3.06 -10.93 -12.07
N GLY A 239 1.85 -11.43 -11.79
CA GLY A 239 1.37 -11.75 -10.45
C GLY A 239 1.63 -13.19 -10.00
N HIS A 240 2.25 -14.04 -10.84
CA HIS A 240 2.43 -15.47 -10.53
C HIS A 240 3.14 -15.72 -9.21
N HIS A 241 4.23 -14.99 -8.94
CA HIS A 241 4.99 -15.16 -7.70
C HIS A 241 4.15 -14.82 -6.46
N LEU A 242 3.25 -13.83 -6.55
CA LEU A 242 2.36 -13.46 -5.43
C LEU A 242 1.38 -14.59 -5.10
N ARG A 243 0.93 -15.34 -6.11
CA ARG A 243 0.04 -16.49 -5.94
C ARG A 243 0.67 -17.62 -5.13
N GLU A 244 2.00 -17.79 -5.26
CA GLU A 244 2.76 -18.75 -4.48
C GLU A 244 3.07 -18.24 -3.07
N LEU A 245 3.18 -16.93 -2.90
CA LEU A 245 3.60 -16.29 -1.66
C LEU A 245 2.45 -15.96 -0.70
N VAL A 246 1.26 -15.65 -1.22
CA VAL A 246 0.15 -15.14 -0.42
C VAL A 246 -0.31 -16.13 0.66
N GLY A 247 -0.13 -17.44 0.43
CA GLY A 247 -0.39 -18.50 1.42
C GLY A 247 0.58 -18.49 2.61
N ARG A 248 1.74 -17.85 2.48
CA ARG A 248 2.76 -17.75 3.55
C ARG A 248 2.46 -16.60 4.52
N ILE A 249 1.65 -15.63 4.13
CA ILE A 249 1.30 -14.49 4.98
C ILE A 249 0.30 -14.95 6.04
N PRO A 250 0.60 -14.84 7.35
CA PRO A 250 -0.37 -15.14 8.39
C PRO A 250 -1.64 -14.30 8.19
N LEU A 251 -2.83 -14.89 8.33
CA LEU A 251 -4.08 -14.21 8.01
C LEU A 251 -4.30 -12.93 8.84
N HIS A 252 -3.80 -12.90 10.08
CA HIS A 252 -3.84 -11.73 10.95
C HIS A 252 -2.82 -10.62 10.59
N ARG A 253 -1.98 -10.85 9.58
CA ARG A 253 -1.02 -9.90 9.01
C ARG A 253 -1.34 -9.54 7.55
N LEU A 254 -2.34 -10.20 6.95
CA LEU A 254 -2.75 -9.98 5.57
C LEU A 254 -3.86 -8.93 5.52
N MET A 255 -3.70 -7.95 4.65
CA MET A 255 -4.72 -6.95 4.34
C MET A 255 -4.95 -6.86 2.83
N LEU A 256 -6.11 -6.35 2.44
CA LEU A 256 -6.50 -6.21 1.03
C LEU A 256 -6.69 -4.74 0.68
N GLU A 257 -6.34 -4.41 -0.55
CA GLU A 257 -6.47 -3.05 -1.08
C GLU A 257 -6.69 -3.05 -2.59
N THR A 258 -7.27 -1.98 -3.09
CA THR A 258 -7.42 -1.80 -4.53
C THR A 258 -6.30 -0.97 -5.16
N ASP A 259 -5.76 -0.02 -4.42
CA ASP A 259 -4.91 1.06 -4.94
C ASP A 259 -5.61 1.86 -6.07
N ALA A 260 -6.95 1.88 -6.05
CA ALA A 260 -7.75 2.57 -7.06
C ALA A 260 -7.39 4.07 -7.13
N PRO A 261 -7.32 4.66 -8.33
CA PRO A 261 -7.79 4.19 -9.65
C PRO A 261 -6.81 3.28 -10.41
N TYR A 262 -5.69 2.93 -9.79
CA TYR A 262 -4.63 2.11 -10.38
C TYR A 262 -4.92 0.61 -10.21
N LEU A 263 -4.10 -0.25 -10.80
CA LEU A 263 -4.03 -1.69 -10.58
C LEU A 263 -5.37 -2.45 -10.78
N LEU A 264 -6.20 -2.00 -11.75
CA LEU A 264 -7.40 -2.75 -12.13
C LEU A 264 -7.06 -4.23 -12.36
N PRO A 265 -7.71 -5.17 -11.65
CA PRO A 265 -7.49 -6.60 -11.84
C PRO A 265 -7.63 -6.99 -13.31
N ARG A 266 -6.60 -7.61 -13.89
CA ARG A 266 -6.55 -7.87 -15.33
C ARG A 266 -7.50 -8.96 -15.79
N ASP A 267 -7.78 -9.91 -14.91
CA ASP A 267 -8.70 -11.02 -15.13
C ASP A 267 -10.14 -10.69 -14.73
N LEU A 268 -10.42 -9.42 -14.33
CA LEU A 268 -11.77 -8.99 -14.01
C LEU A 268 -12.69 -9.16 -15.23
N PRO A 269 -13.82 -9.89 -15.10
CA PRO A 269 -14.77 -10.06 -16.19
C PRO A 269 -15.25 -8.71 -16.75
N LYS A 270 -15.21 -8.55 -18.07
CA LYS A 270 -15.62 -7.30 -18.73
C LYS A 270 -17.06 -6.88 -18.39
N THR A 271 -17.92 -7.82 -18.04
CA THR A 271 -19.30 -7.59 -17.59
C THR A 271 -19.39 -6.88 -16.24
N ARG A 272 -18.31 -6.88 -15.45
CA ARG A 272 -18.21 -6.18 -14.17
C ARG A 272 -17.67 -4.76 -14.28
N LEU A 273 -17.08 -4.42 -15.43
CA LEU A 273 -16.60 -3.06 -15.66
C LEU A 273 -17.79 -2.10 -15.78
N ARG A 274 -17.62 -0.87 -15.30
CA ARG A 274 -18.61 0.21 -15.40
C ARG A 274 -19.10 0.41 -16.84
N HIS A 275 -18.19 0.33 -17.80
CA HIS A 275 -18.48 0.29 -19.22
C HIS A 275 -17.37 -0.46 -19.98
N SER A 276 -17.66 -0.87 -21.20
CA SER A 276 -16.68 -1.56 -22.04
C SER A 276 -15.45 -0.69 -22.30
N GLY A 277 -14.26 -1.24 -21.98
CA GLY A 277 -12.98 -0.53 -22.17
C GLY A 277 -12.57 0.38 -21.03
N ASP A 278 -13.34 0.45 -19.94
CA ASP A 278 -12.92 1.14 -18.73
C ASP A 278 -11.63 0.53 -18.18
N ARG A 279 -10.70 1.40 -17.77
CA ARG A 279 -9.41 1.00 -17.18
C ARG A 279 -9.24 1.52 -15.76
N ARG A 280 -10.20 2.28 -15.26
CA ARG A 280 -10.17 2.81 -13.90
C ARG A 280 -10.55 1.71 -12.92
N ASN A 281 -9.67 1.45 -11.96
CA ASN A 281 -9.98 0.61 -10.81
C ASN A 281 -10.95 1.34 -9.87
N GLU A 282 -11.72 0.57 -9.10
CA GLU A 282 -12.65 1.07 -8.09
C GLU A 282 -12.64 0.16 -6.86
N PRO A 283 -12.92 0.68 -5.66
CA PRO A 283 -13.02 -0.14 -4.45
C PRO A 283 -14.10 -1.23 -4.56
N ALA A 284 -15.10 -1.05 -5.42
CA ALA A 284 -16.11 -2.08 -5.71
C ALA A 284 -15.53 -3.39 -6.29
N TYR A 285 -14.28 -3.38 -6.75
CA TYR A 285 -13.60 -4.58 -7.27
C TYR A 285 -12.75 -5.32 -6.22
N LEU A 286 -12.68 -4.85 -4.98
CA LEU A 286 -11.99 -5.52 -3.88
C LEU A 286 -12.45 -6.97 -3.66
N PRO A 287 -13.76 -7.32 -3.78
CA PRO A 287 -14.20 -8.71 -3.68
C PRO A 287 -13.58 -9.65 -4.72
N HIS A 288 -13.19 -9.16 -5.89
CA HIS A 288 -12.49 -9.96 -6.89
C HIS A 288 -11.05 -10.30 -6.44
N ILE A 289 -10.36 -9.32 -5.84
CA ILE A 289 -9.04 -9.53 -5.24
C ILE A 289 -9.14 -10.52 -4.08
N LEU A 290 -10.14 -10.37 -3.21
CA LEU A 290 -10.42 -11.28 -2.11
C LEU A 290 -10.54 -12.74 -2.57
N VAL A 291 -11.36 -13.00 -3.59
CA VAL A 291 -11.60 -14.36 -4.12
C VAL A 291 -10.30 -14.95 -4.68
N THR A 292 -9.51 -14.14 -5.36
CA THR A 292 -8.22 -14.56 -5.90
C THR A 292 -7.26 -14.93 -4.76
N VAL A 293 -7.17 -14.10 -3.72
CA VAL A 293 -6.35 -14.35 -2.54
C VAL A 293 -6.81 -15.61 -1.81
N ALA A 294 -8.10 -15.75 -1.53
CA ALA A 294 -8.68 -16.93 -0.87
C ALA A 294 -8.37 -18.22 -1.64
N HIS A 295 -8.51 -18.20 -2.97
CA HIS A 295 -8.21 -19.33 -3.83
C HIS A 295 -6.74 -19.80 -3.68
N TYR A 296 -5.78 -18.88 -3.78
CA TYR A 296 -4.37 -19.23 -3.69
C TYR A 296 -3.89 -19.54 -2.26
N ARG A 297 -4.66 -19.14 -1.25
CA ARG A 297 -4.47 -19.54 0.14
C ARG A 297 -5.10 -20.91 0.46
N GLY A 298 -5.98 -21.41 -0.39
CA GLY A 298 -6.77 -22.63 -0.12
C GLY A 298 -7.79 -22.43 1.00
N GLU A 299 -8.30 -21.21 1.17
CA GLU A 299 -9.28 -20.82 2.19
C GLU A 299 -10.62 -20.44 1.54
N SER A 300 -11.71 -20.39 2.30
CA SER A 300 -12.95 -19.82 1.81
C SER A 300 -12.86 -18.28 1.73
N PRO A 301 -13.57 -17.64 0.79
CA PRO A 301 -13.65 -16.19 0.73
C PRO A 301 -14.14 -15.56 2.04
N GLU A 302 -15.05 -16.20 2.76
CA GLU A 302 -15.58 -15.74 4.03
C GLU A 302 -14.51 -15.74 5.13
N THR A 303 -13.70 -16.80 5.20
CA THR A 303 -12.59 -16.90 6.15
C THR A 303 -11.55 -15.81 5.87
N THR A 304 -11.17 -15.66 4.61
CA THR A 304 -10.19 -14.65 4.19
C THR A 304 -10.73 -13.24 4.44
N ALA A 305 -12.00 -12.97 4.13
CA ALA A 305 -12.64 -11.67 4.40
C ALA A 305 -12.64 -11.32 5.89
N ALA A 306 -13.08 -12.27 6.73
CA ALA A 306 -13.12 -12.05 8.18
C ALA A 306 -11.72 -11.76 8.74
N GLY A 307 -10.71 -12.54 8.32
CA GLY A 307 -9.35 -12.39 8.81
C GLY A 307 -8.68 -11.09 8.35
N THR A 308 -8.80 -10.74 7.06
CA THR A 308 -8.20 -9.51 6.52
C THR A 308 -8.89 -8.26 7.04
N THR A 309 -10.20 -8.29 7.26
CA THR A 309 -10.95 -7.22 7.92
C THR A 309 -10.51 -7.03 9.36
N ALA A 310 -10.38 -8.12 10.13
CA ALA A 310 -9.89 -8.06 11.52
C ALA A 310 -8.44 -7.55 11.57
N ALA A 311 -7.58 -7.95 10.63
CA ALA A 311 -6.22 -7.45 10.52
C ALA A 311 -6.19 -5.92 10.28
N ALA A 312 -7.01 -5.41 9.36
CA ALA A 312 -7.12 -3.99 9.08
C ALA A 312 -7.66 -3.20 10.28
N GLN A 313 -8.71 -3.70 10.92
CA GLN A 313 -9.28 -3.07 12.14
C GLN A 313 -8.25 -2.98 13.27
N ASN A 314 -7.51 -4.08 13.51
CA ASN A 314 -6.45 -4.09 14.51
C ASN A 314 -5.31 -3.13 14.14
N PHE A 315 -4.93 -3.09 12.87
CA PHE A 315 -3.84 -2.22 12.40
C PHE A 315 -4.16 -0.75 12.59
N PHE A 316 -5.32 -0.29 12.13
CA PHE A 316 -5.71 1.12 12.20
C PHE A 316 -6.36 1.54 13.53
N GLY A 317 -6.64 0.61 14.43
CA GLY A 317 -7.38 0.90 15.66
C GLY A 317 -8.82 1.39 15.39
N TRP A 318 -9.39 0.98 14.28
CA TRP A 318 -10.71 1.40 13.82
C TRP A 318 -11.70 0.22 13.89
N PRO A 319 -12.51 0.15 14.96
CA PRO A 319 -13.40 -0.97 15.25
C PRO A 319 -14.56 -1.15 14.27
#